data_c67b460731ee9f6952ed7826832fe70e
#
_entry.id   c67b460731ee9f6952ed7826832fe70e
#
_cell.length_a   1.000
_cell.length_b   1.000
_cell.length_c   1.000
_cell.angle_alpha   90.00
_cell.angle_beta   90.00
_cell.angle_gamma   90.00
#
_symmetry.space_group_name_H-M   'P 1'
#
loop_
_entity.id
_entity.type
_entity.pdbx_description
1 polymer ?
#
loop_
_entity_poly.entity_id
_entity_poly.type
_entity_poly.pdbx_seq_one_letter_code
_entity_poly.pdbx_strand_id
1 'polypeptide(L)'
;MRTEMPLPLWRSALKGYAMVKVSIIVPVHNSENYLHKCVESLLAQTLEDIEIILVDDCSADASRDMIRRYEKLVPGKIVGIYLDENIRQGGARNRGMEIARGEYIGFVDSDDFVEPDMCRALYEAAQGADLCGADYYMDFDGELKDVNTDYGAGWRMSPRRRERFISRCGYFWSRIYRRDFLVKHDLRFPENTFYEDAYFNFLTAMHAESLVKAEGRFYHYYQSENSTMRRRNDPKQYERLAIPRLIMGECKARGLYDSHRELVLRKYMSMQMSNITYTCLDQFDAPDREKLGQIKEAIKADCPKYRQYRAYKTESLRLRIYLRLTMLSPRLTVLVHKADGLVELMEVLAKKLKRRKKR
;
A
#
# COMPACT_ATOMS: atom_id res chain seq x y z
N MET A 1 -23.74 -6.49 -30.42
CA MET A 1 -22.60 -7.34 -30.82
C MET A 1 -21.40 -6.89 -30.00
N ARG A 2 -21.00 -7.68 -29.01
CA ARG A 2 -19.74 -7.42 -28.26
C ARG A 2 -18.63 -8.06 -29.10
N THR A 3 -17.77 -7.25 -29.67
CA THR A 3 -16.53 -7.71 -30.30
C THR A 3 -15.62 -8.23 -29.21
N GLU A 4 -15.42 -9.54 -29.17
CA GLU A 4 -14.38 -10.16 -28.33
C GLU A 4 -13.03 -9.61 -28.80
N MET A 5 -12.31 -8.96 -27.89
CA MET A 5 -10.92 -8.56 -28.12
C MET A 5 -10.09 -9.83 -28.34
N PRO A 6 -9.23 -9.88 -29.34
CA PRO A 6 -8.38 -11.04 -29.59
C PRO A 6 -7.45 -11.24 -28.39
N LEU A 7 -7.32 -12.49 -27.94
CA LEU A 7 -6.38 -12.90 -26.89
C LEU A 7 -4.97 -12.42 -27.29
N PRO A 8 -4.19 -11.86 -26.34
CA PRO A 8 -2.88 -11.31 -26.65
C PRO A 8 -1.95 -12.38 -27.23
N LEU A 9 -1.22 -12.03 -28.29
CA LEU A 9 -0.34 -12.88 -29.12
C LEU A 9 0.75 -13.66 -28.36
N TRP A 10 0.99 -13.35 -27.10
CA TRP A 10 1.99 -14.05 -26.27
C TRP A 10 1.55 -15.46 -25.82
N ARG A 11 0.25 -15.80 -25.82
CA ARG A 11 -0.20 -17.18 -25.48
C ARG A 11 0.27 -18.24 -26.48
N SER A 12 0.55 -17.85 -27.71
CA SER A 12 1.03 -18.79 -28.75
C SER A 12 2.56 -18.97 -28.79
N ALA A 13 3.34 -18.07 -28.15
CA ALA A 13 4.79 -18.10 -28.16
C ALA A 13 5.41 -18.98 -27.05
N LEU A 14 4.63 -19.51 -26.11
CA LEU A 14 5.13 -20.21 -24.91
C LEU A 14 5.21 -21.74 -25.03
N LYS A 15 5.26 -22.30 -26.23
CA LYS A 15 5.61 -23.70 -26.38
C LYS A 15 7.12 -23.89 -26.23
N GLY A 16 7.58 -24.17 -24.99
CA GLY A 16 8.96 -24.58 -24.74
C GLY A 16 9.72 -23.88 -23.60
N TYR A 17 9.18 -22.84 -22.96
CA TYR A 17 9.79 -22.23 -21.76
C TYR A 17 9.11 -22.76 -20.49
N ALA A 18 9.91 -23.09 -19.47
CA ALA A 18 9.39 -23.39 -18.13
C ALA A 18 8.47 -22.26 -17.67
N MET A 19 7.28 -22.61 -17.19
CA MET A 19 6.24 -21.62 -16.82
C MET A 19 6.67 -20.92 -15.52
N VAL A 20 7.00 -19.64 -15.60
CA VAL A 20 7.31 -18.82 -14.41
C VAL A 20 6.10 -18.79 -13.49
N LYS A 21 6.26 -19.24 -12.25
CA LYS A 21 5.19 -19.25 -11.24
C LYS A 21 4.99 -17.88 -10.60
N VAL A 22 6.09 -17.23 -10.20
CA VAL A 22 6.06 -15.95 -9.51
C VAL A 22 7.07 -15.00 -10.12
N SER A 23 6.63 -13.79 -10.51
CA SER A 23 7.50 -12.66 -10.83
C SER A 23 7.61 -11.77 -9.60
N ILE A 24 8.81 -11.55 -9.08
CA ILE A 24 9.06 -10.59 -8.00
C ILE A 24 9.61 -9.31 -8.59
N ILE A 25 8.93 -8.19 -8.35
CA ILE A 25 9.29 -6.86 -8.84
C ILE A 25 9.89 -6.06 -7.69
N VAL A 26 11.09 -5.53 -7.91
CA VAL A 26 11.83 -4.72 -6.95
C VAL A 26 12.09 -3.33 -7.56
N PRO A 27 11.41 -2.27 -7.10
CA PRO A 27 11.77 -0.90 -7.47
C PRO A 27 13.05 -0.51 -6.75
N VAL A 28 14.01 0.03 -7.48
CA VAL A 28 15.35 0.40 -6.95
C VAL A 28 15.61 1.87 -7.22
N HIS A 29 15.90 2.64 -6.17
CA HIS A 29 16.35 4.02 -6.31
C HIS A 29 17.30 4.39 -5.17
N ASN A 30 18.60 4.56 -5.48
CA ASN A 30 19.65 4.89 -4.52
C ASN A 30 19.67 3.93 -3.31
N SER A 31 19.74 2.63 -3.59
CA SER A 31 19.64 1.54 -2.62
C SER A 31 20.92 0.71 -2.47
N GLU A 32 22.09 1.26 -2.84
CA GLU A 32 23.37 0.54 -2.84
C GLU A 32 23.70 -0.16 -1.52
N ASN A 33 23.27 0.40 -0.40
CA ASN A 33 23.54 -0.13 0.94
C ASN A 33 22.63 -1.33 1.32
N TYR A 34 21.51 -1.52 0.64
CA TYR A 34 20.48 -2.51 0.99
C TYR A 34 20.27 -3.56 -0.09
N LEU A 35 20.43 -3.18 -1.36
CA LEU A 35 20.07 -3.98 -2.54
C LEU A 35 20.72 -5.37 -2.54
N HIS A 36 21.95 -5.51 -2.03
CA HIS A 36 22.63 -6.79 -1.95
C HIS A 36 21.83 -7.79 -1.09
N LYS A 37 21.45 -7.40 0.14
CA LYS A 37 20.69 -8.23 1.07
C LYS A 37 19.33 -8.62 0.47
N CYS A 38 18.66 -7.67 -0.16
CA CYS A 38 17.39 -7.89 -0.84
C CYS A 38 17.53 -8.96 -1.94
N VAL A 39 18.46 -8.79 -2.88
CA VAL A 39 18.62 -9.68 -4.03
C VAL A 39 19.09 -11.07 -3.60
N GLU A 40 20.02 -11.19 -2.65
CA GLU A 40 20.46 -12.49 -2.13
C GLU A 40 19.30 -13.27 -1.47
N SER A 41 18.40 -12.60 -0.74
CA SER A 41 17.22 -13.24 -0.16
C SER A 41 16.25 -13.77 -1.21
N LEU A 42 16.16 -13.09 -2.36
CA LEU A 42 15.34 -13.50 -3.51
C LEU A 42 16.01 -14.63 -4.30
N LEU A 43 17.32 -14.64 -4.41
CA LEU A 43 18.07 -15.75 -5.03
C LEU A 43 18.00 -17.03 -4.20
N ALA A 44 17.88 -16.90 -2.88
CA ALA A 44 17.76 -18.02 -1.94
C ALA A 44 16.35 -18.64 -1.89
N GLN A 45 15.38 -18.17 -2.71
CA GLN A 45 14.03 -18.73 -2.69
C GLN A 45 14.00 -20.20 -3.08
N THR A 46 13.26 -21.00 -2.30
CA THR A 46 13.10 -22.46 -2.50
C THR A 46 12.14 -22.80 -3.65
N LEU A 47 11.35 -21.87 -4.14
CA LEU A 47 10.60 -22.00 -5.39
C LEU A 47 11.52 -21.67 -6.56
N GLU A 48 11.85 -22.65 -7.41
CA GLU A 48 12.81 -22.48 -8.51
C GLU A 48 12.25 -21.65 -9.67
N ASP A 49 10.97 -21.83 -10.00
CA ASP A 49 10.30 -21.23 -11.15
C ASP A 49 9.89 -19.75 -10.87
N ILE A 50 10.85 -18.93 -10.45
CA ILE A 50 10.64 -17.49 -10.23
C ILE A 50 11.53 -16.67 -11.16
N GLU A 51 11.07 -15.45 -11.48
CA GLU A 51 11.88 -14.38 -12.05
C GLU A 51 11.92 -13.19 -11.12
N ILE A 52 13.04 -12.47 -11.12
CA ILE A 52 13.29 -11.28 -10.30
C ILE A 52 13.49 -10.11 -11.27
N ILE A 53 12.61 -9.13 -11.21
CA ILE A 53 12.64 -7.94 -12.08
C ILE A 53 13.09 -6.76 -11.22
N LEU A 54 14.33 -6.33 -11.42
CA LEU A 54 14.92 -5.18 -10.74
C LEU A 54 14.74 -3.93 -11.60
N VAL A 55 13.99 -2.95 -11.12
CA VAL A 55 13.69 -1.74 -11.89
C VAL A 55 14.45 -0.56 -11.30
N ASP A 56 15.54 -0.16 -11.95
CA ASP A 56 16.31 1.01 -11.57
C ASP A 56 15.58 2.29 -11.97
N ASP A 57 15.07 3.02 -11.00
CA ASP A 57 14.32 4.26 -11.14
C ASP A 57 15.27 5.47 -11.16
N CYS A 58 16.23 5.47 -12.12
CA CYS A 58 17.22 6.53 -12.31
C CYS A 58 18.10 6.76 -11.05
N SER A 59 18.75 5.69 -10.56
CA SER A 59 19.67 5.79 -9.43
C SER A 59 20.96 6.56 -9.79
N ALA A 60 21.46 7.35 -8.84
CA ALA A 60 22.70 8.12 -8.96
C ALA A 60 23.88 7.43 -8.21
N ASP A 61 23.61 6.41 -7.40
CA ASP A 61 24.57 5.61 -6.65
C ASP A 61 24.98 4.32 -7.42
N ALA A 62 25.64 3.38 -6.76
CA ALA A 62 26.08 2.13 -7.36
C ALA A 62 24.96 1.11 -7.67
N SER A 63 23.68 1.40 -7.33
CA SER A 63 22.56 0.46 -7.48
C SER A 63 22.43 -0.06 -8.91
N ARG A 64 22.50 0.83 -9.92
CA ARG A 64 22.41 0.47 -11.35
C ARG A 64 23.50 -0.53 -11.77
N ASP A 65 24.73 -0.32 -11.33
CA ASP A 65 25.84 -1.23 -11.65
C ASP A 65 25.74 -2.57 -10.90
N MET A 66 25.19 -2.56 -9.70
CA MET A 66 24.88 -3.80 -8.95
C MET A 66 23.84 -4.64 -9.72
N ILE A 67 22.77 -4.05 -10.22
CA ILE A 67 21.76 -4.75 -11.03
C ILE A 67 22.42 -5.39 -12.26
N ARG A 68 23.23 -4.64 -13.02
CA ARG A 68 23.95 -5.15 -14.20
C ARG A 68 24.87 -6.34 -13.87
N ARG A 69 25.49 -6.35 -12.68
CA ARG A 69 26.29 -7.47 -12.21
C ARG A 69 25.44 -8.69 -11.93
N TYR A 70 24.30 -8.55 -11.25
CA TYR A 70 23.39 -9.65 -10.96
C TYR A 70 22.77 -10.25 -12.23
N GLU A 71 22.38 -9.44 -13.22
CA GLU A 71 21.90 -9.96 -14.52
C GLU A 71 22.95 -10.87 -15.20
N LYS A 72 24.23 -10.50 -15.14
CA LYS A 72 25.33 -11.29 -15.70
C LYS A 72 25.62 -12.55 -14.90
N LEU A 73 25.47 -12.50 -13.58
CA LEU A 73 25.74 -13.63 -12.68
C LEU A 73 24.66 -14.70 -12.76
N VAL A 74 23.40 -14.30 -12.90
CA VAL A 74 22.25 -15.23 -12.89
C VAL A 74 21.33 -14.94 -14.11
N PRO A 75 21.83 -15.20 -15.33
CA PRO A 75 21.10 -14.92 -16.55
C PRO A 75 19.80 -15.74 -16.62
N GLY A 76 18.71 -15.10 -17.04
CA GLY A 76 17.41 -15.73 -17.17
C GLY A 76 16.56 -15.75 -15.89
N LYS A 77 17.14 -15.60 -14.70
CA LYS A 77 16.42 -15.46 -13.43
C LYS A 77 16.25 -13.98 -13.01
N ILE A 78 17.26 -13.15 -13.28
CA ILE A 78 17.21 -11.70 -13.01
C ILE A 78 17.09 -10.94 -14.33
N VAL A 79 16.18 -9.96 -14.34
CA VAL A 79 15.96 -9.02 -15.44
C VAL A 79 16.05 -7.60 -14.90
N GLY A 80 16.93 -6.77 -15.47
CA GLY A 80 17.07 -5.35 -15.14
C GLY A 80 16.24 -4.46 -16.09
N ILE A 81 15.56 -3.49 -15.55
CA ILE A 81 14.97 -2.36 -16.29
C ILE A 81 15.69 -1.10 -15.80
N TYR A 82 16.09 -0.25 -16.74
CA TYR A 82 16.88 0.94 -16.45
C TYR A 82 16.16 2.18 -16.95
N LEU A 83 15.56 2.95 -16.04
CA LEU A 83 14.83 4.16 -16.42
C LEU A 83 15.78 5.35 -16.57
N ASP A 84 15.43 6.24 -17.51
CA ASP A 84 16.20 7.46 -17.78
C ASP A 84 15.78 8.63 -16.88
N GLU A 85 14.57 8.54 -16.29
CA GLU A 85 14.04 9.51 -15.34
C GLU A 85 13.40 8.82 -14.12
N ASN A 86 13.39 9.53 -12.99
CA ASN A 86 12.75 9.02 -11.78
C ASN A 86 11.22 9.20 -11.87
N ILE A 87 10.51 8.09 -12.01
CA ILE A 87 9.03 8.02 -12.04
C ILE A 87 8.45 7.49 -10.71
N ARG A 88 9.30 7.38 -9.69
CA ARG A 88 9.02 6.89 -8.35
C ARG A 88 8.62 5.41 -8.30
N GLN A 89 8.56 4.87 -7.09
CA GLN A 89 8.35 3.44 -6.86
C GLN A 89 7.07 2.89 -7.52
N GLY A 90 5.98 3.66 -7.56
CA GLY A 90 4.74 3.25 -8.22
C GLY A 90 4.92 3.04 -9.73
N GLY A 91 5.55 4.01 -10.39
CA GLY A 91 5.89 3.92 -11.80
C GLY A 91 6.87 2.79 -12.10
N ALA A 92 7.93 2.65 -11.28
CA ALA A 92 8.90 1.56 -11.42
C ALA A 92 8.23 0.18 -11.28
N ARG A 93 7.32 -0.02 -10.31
CA ARG A 93 6.56 -1.27 -10.18
C ARG A 93 5.69 -1.53 -11.41
N ASN A 94 5.05 -0.51 -11.98
CA ASN A 94 4.27 -0.66 -13.22
C ASN A 94 5.13 -1.14 -14.38
N ARG A 95 6.35 -0.62 -14.57
CA ARG A 95 7.28 -1.08 -15.62
C ARG A 95 7.66 -2.55 -15.43
N GLY A 96 7.89 -2.96 -14.17
CA GLY A 96 8.09 -4.38 -13.86
C GLY A 96 6.88 -5.25 -14.20
N MET A 97 5.67 -4.79 -13.87
CA MET A 97 4.42 -5.51 -14.18
C MET A 97 4.19 -5.69 -15.68
N GLU A 98 4.62 -4.77 -16.54
CA GLU A 98 4.47 -4.84 -17.98
C GLU A 98 5.22 -6.01 -18.62
N ILE A 99 6.36 -6.40 -18.04
CA ILE A 99 7.20 -7.51 -18.56
C ILE A 99 7.08 -8.81 -17.76
N ALA A 100 6.41 -8.77 -16.61
CA ALA A 100 6.25 -9.93 -15.74
C ALA A 100 5.53 -11.08 -16.44
N ARG A 101 6.12 -12.29 -16.38
CA ARG A 101 5.64 -13.52 -17.03
C ARG A 101 5.00 -14.50 -16.06
N GLY A 102 5.23 -14.31 -14.75
CA GLY A 102 4.72 -15.20 -13.72
C GLY A 102 3.20 -15.29 -13.68
N GLU A 103 2.71 -16.43 -13.26
CA GLU A 103 1.29 -16.61 -12.95
C GLU A 103 0.84 -15.63 -11.85
N TYR A 104 1.72 -15.41 -10.87
CA TYR A 104 1.55 -14.41 -9.82
C TYR A 104 2.64 -13.35 -9.89
N ILE A 105 2.31 -12.16 -9.40
CA ILE A 105 3.23 -11.03 -9.21
C ILE A 105 3.34 -10.74 -7.72
N GLY A 106 4.56 -10.68 -7.20
CA GLY A 106 4.91 -10.16 -5.88
C GLY A 106 5.75 -8.91 -5.98
N PHE A 107 5.81 -8.16 -4.89
CA PHE A 107 6.61 -6.93 -4.78
C PHE A 107 7.51 -7.04 -3.55
N VAL A 108 8.76 -6.59 -3.67
CA VAL A 108 9.69 -6.47 -2.55
C VAL A 108 10.37 -5.10 -2.67
N ASP A 109 10.40 -4.34 -1.59
CA ASP A 109 11.09 -3.05 -1.59
C ASP A 109 12.61 -3.29 -1.46
N SER A 110 13.42 -2.46 -2.10
CA SER A 110 14.87 -2.69 -2.26
C SER A 110 15.67 -2.59 -0.95
N ASP A 111 15.07 -2.05 0.10
CA ASP A 111 15.62 -1.96 1.46
C ASP A 111 15.14 -3.09 2.39
N ASP A 112 14.24 -3.95 1.90
CA ASP A 112 13.68 -5.10 2.61
C ASP A 112 14.29 -6.43 2.16
N PHE A 113 13.97 -7.52 2.84
CA PHE A 113 14.38 -8.88 2.48
C PHE A 113 13.33 -9.90 2.92
N VAL A 114 13.48 -11.14 2.43
CA VAL A 114 12.43 -12.16 2.60
C VAL A 114 13.02 -13.52 3.02
N GLU A 115 12.20 -14.31 3.71
CA GLU A 115 12.53 -15.68 4.07
C GLU A 115 12.58 -16.60 2.83
N PRO A 116 13.43 -17.63 2.84
CA PRO A 116 13.63 -18.52 1.67
C PRO A 116 12.35 -19.19 1.15
N ASP A 117 11.37 -19.42 2.01
CA ASP A 117 10.15 -20.13 1.67
C ASP A 117 8.99 -19.22 1.23
N MET A 118 9.17 -17.90 1.17
CA MET A 118 8.08 -16.95 0.89
C MET A 118 7.34 -17.26 -0.41
N CYS A 119 8.06 -17.33 -1.53
CA CYS A 119 7.44 -17.55 -2.84
C CYS A 119 6.72 -18.91 -2.90
N ARG A 120 7.32 -19.96 -2.34
CA ARG A 120 6.73 -21.29 -2.30
C ARG A 120 5.46 -21.32 -1.47
N ALA A 121 5.52 -20.84 -0.22
CA ALA A 121 4.38 -20.85 0.68
C ALA A 121 3.19 -20.03 0.14
N LEU A 122 3.46 -18.84 -0.41
CA LEU A 122 2.42 -18.02 -1.00
C LEU A 122 1.82 -18.66 -2.26
N TYR A 123 2.66 -19.22 -3.16
CA TYR A 123 2.20 -19.84 -4.39
C TYR A 123 1.35 -21.09 -4.13
N GLU A 124 1.81 -21.99 -3.25
CA GLU A 124 1.09 -23.22 -2.90
C GLU A 124 -0.24 -22.92 -2.19
N ALA A 125 -0.28 -21.91 -1.33
CA ALA A 125 -1.50 -21.50 -0.66
C ALA A 125 -2.49 -20.79 -1.60
N ALA A 126 -2.02 -20.09 -2.63
CA ALA A 126 -2.85 -19.28 -3.52
C ALA A 126 -3.89 -20.07 -4.28
N GLN A 127 -3.52 -21.24 -4.84
CA GLN A 127 -4.43 -22.18 -5.54
C GLN A 127 -5.41 -21.49 -6.52
N GLY A 128 -4.91 -20.52 -7.31
CA GLY A 128 -5.72 -19.77 -8.26
C GLY A 128 -6.51 -18.58 -7.67
N ALA A 129 -6.37 -18.27 -6.39
CA ALA A 129 -6.97 -17.07 -5.79
C ALA A 129 -6.42 -15.78 -6.42
N ASP A 130 -7.21 -14.70 -6.41
CA ASP A 130 -6.77 -13.40 -6.92
C ASP A 130 -5.62 -12.83 -6.11
N LEU A 131 -5.65 -13.04 -4.77
CA LEU A 131 -4.61 -12.60 -3.83
C LEU A 131 -4.29 -13.71 -2.83
N CYS A 132 -3.00 -13.86 -2.54
CA CYS A 132 -2.53 -14.63 -1.39
C CYS A 132 -1.53 -13.78 -0.60
N GLY A 133 -1.68 -13.74 0.71
CA GLY A 133 -0.78 -12.98 1.58
C GLY A 133 -0.43 -13.73 2.84
N ALA A 134 0.57 -13.24 3.56
CA ALA A 134 1.07 -13.81 4.81
C ALA A 134 1.29 -12.75 5.88
N ASP A 135 1.65 -13.18 7.07
CA ASP A 135 2.16 -12.32 8.13
C ASP A 135 3.58 -11.86 7.81
N TYR A 136 4.11 -10.89 8.55
CA TYR A 136 5.43 -10.34 8.31
C TYR A 136 6.11 -9.92 9.60
N TYR A 137 7.39 -9.60 9.53
CA TYR A 137 8.19 -9.03 10.60
C TYR A 137 8.40 -7.53 10.36
N MET A 138 8.33 -6.73 11.42
CA MET A 138 9.04 -5.45 11.46
C MET A 138 10.43 -5.73 12.01
N ASP A 139 11.47 -5.42 11.23
CA ASP A 139 12.87 -5.71 11.58
C ASP A 139 13.60 -4.41 11.98
N PHE A 140 14.07 -4.36 13.22
CA PHE A 140 14.83 -3.27 13.80
C PHE A 140 16.28 -3.74 14.01
N ASP A 141 17.06 -3.85 12.92
CA ASP A 141 18.44 -4.35 12.95
C ASP A 141 18.58 -5.74 13.60
N GLY A 142 17.66 -6.67 13.31
CA GLY A 142 17.63 -8.02 13.85
C GLY A 142 16.75 -8.21 15.07
N GLU A 143 16.26 -7.16 15.70
CA GLU A 143 15.16 -7.24 16.66
C GLU A 143 13.83 -7.34 15.89
N LEU A 144 13.24 -8.54 15.88
CA LEU A 144 12.05 -8.83 15.11
C LEU A 144 10.80 -8.64 15.94
N LYS A 145 9.84 -7.91 15.37
CA LYS A 145 8.49 -7.78 15.91
C LYS A 145 7.48 -8.42 14.97
N ASP A 146 6.77 -9.41 15.48
CA ASP A 146 5.71 -10.12 14.76
C ASP A 146 4.54 -9.21 14.42
N VAL A 147 4.12 -9.21 13.14
CA VAL A 147 2.91 -8.52 12.69
C VAL A 147 1.95 -9.54 12.07
N ASN A 148 0.80 -9.67 12.70
CA ASN A 148 -0.26 -10.55 12.23
C ASN A 148 -1.23 -9.76 11.35
N THR A 149 -1.40 -10.22 10.12
CA THR A 149 -2.36 -9.67 9.16
C THR A 149 -3.73 -10.33 9.36
N ASP A 150 -4.79 -9.57 9.16
CA ASP A 150 -6.15 -10.09 9.30
C ASP A 150 -6.86 -10.15 7.95
N TYR A 151 -6.65 -11.25 7.23
CA TYR A 151 -7.32 -11.51 5.96
C TYR A 151 -8.74 -12.12 6.13
N GLY A 152 -9.13 -12.49 7.36
CA GLY A 152 -10.35 -13.25 7.63
C GLY A 152 -10.27 -14.68 7.11
N ALA A 153 -11.17 -15.53 7.58
CA ALA A 153 -11.24 -16.93 7.15
C ALA A 153 -11.94 -17.11 5.80
N GLY A 154 -11.59 -18.19 5.09
CA GLY A 154 -12.21 -18.64 3.85
C GLY A 154 -11.50 -18.13 2.59
N TRP A 155 -12.02 -18.52 1.44
CA TRP A 155 -11.45 -18.26 0.12
C TRP A 155 -12.15 -17.09 -0.60
N ARG A 156 -13.51 -17.05 -0.56
CA ARG A 156 -14.28 -16.01 -1.26
C ARG A 156 -14.30 -14.68 -0.54
N MET A 157 -14.25 -13.60 -1.30
CA MET A 157 -14.35 -12.23 -0.82
C MET A 157 -15.83 -11.84 -0.59
N SER A 158 -16.28 -11.89 0.66
CA SER A 158 -17.59 -11.36 1.05
C SER A 158 -17.51 -9.85 1.35
N PRO A 159 -18.62 -9.11 1.35
CA PRO A 159 -18.63 -7.67 1.71
C PRO A 159 -17.99 -7.41 3.09
N ARG A 160 -18.29 -8.24 4.10
CA ARG A 160 -17.71 -8.13 5.45
C ARG A 160 -16.20 -8.39 5.45
N ARG A 161 -15.76 -9.38 4.68
CA ARG A 161 -14.33 -9.71 4.55
C ARG A 161 -13.58 -8.62 3.81
N ARG A 162 -14.17 -8.02 2.78
CA ARG A 162 -13.63 -6.87 2.04
C ARG A 162 -13.43 -5.67 2.96
N GLU A 163 -14.43 -5.33 3.77
CA GLU A 163 -14.33 -4.26 4.76
C GLU A 163 -13.19 -4.51 5.75
N ARG A 164 -13.05 -5.73 6.23
CA ARG A 164 -11.97 -6.16 7.13
C ARG A 164 -10.62 -6.06 6.45
N PHE A 165 -10.50 -6.57 5.24
CA PHE A 165 -9.27 -6.53 4.45
C PHE A 165 -8.81 -5.08 4.21
N ILE A 166 -9.68 -4.18 3.76
CA ILE A 166 -9.36 -2.76 3.55
C ILE A 166 -8.88 -2.09 4.85
N SER A 167 -9.36 -2.53 6.01
CA SER A 167 -9.06 -1.90 7.30
C SER A 167 -7.83 -2.48 8.00
N ARG A 168 -7.43 -3.74 7.71
CA ARG A 168 -6.47 -4.51 8.52
C ARG A 168 -5.50 -5.36 7.72
N CYS A 169 -5.47 -5.23 6.42
CA CYS A 169 -4.74 -6.14 5.56
C CYS A 169 -3.20 -5.98 5.55
N GLY A 170 -2.66 -5.03 6.26
CA GLY A 170 -1.23 -4.77 6.17
C GLY A 170 -0.82 -4.22 4.80
N TYR A 171 0.45 -4.39 4.48
CA TYR A 171 1.06 -3.80 3.30
C TYR A 171 0.93 -4.69 2.06
N PHE A 172 0.98 -4.09 0.87
CA PHE A 172 0.82 -4.76 -0.43
C PHE A 172 1.94 -5.76 -0.73
N TRP A 173 3.15 -5.52 -0.24
CA TRP A 173 4.32 -6.35 -0.48
C TRP A 173 4.32 -7.69 0.29
N SER A 174 3.50 -7.87 1.32
CA SER A 174 3.37 -9.18 1.99
C SER A 174 2.45 -10.17 1.24
N ARG A 175 2.27 -9.96 -0.09
CA ARG A 175 1.32 -10.71 -0.93
C ARG A 175 1.85 -10.98 -2.31
N ILE A 176 1.23 -12.00 -2.92
CA ILE A 176 1.26 -12.19 -4.37
C ILE A 176 -0.15 -11.98 -4.95
N TYR A 177 -0.18 -11.52 -6.18
CA TYR A 177 -1.38 -11.16 -6.92
C TYR A 177 -1.41 -11.96 -8.22
N ARG A 178 -2.52 -12.61 -8.53
CA ARG A 178 -2.65 -13.32 -9.81
C ARG A 178 -2.53 -12.30 -10.95
N ARG A 179 -1.61 -12.54 -11.87
CA ARG A 179 -1.32 -11.59 -12.95
C ARG A 179 -2.55 -11.30 -13.80
N ASP A 180 -3.30 -12.34 -14.20
CA ASP A 180 -4.52 -12.17 -15.00
C ASP A 180 -5.58 -11.33 -14.30
N PHE A 181 -5.66 -11.39 -12.96
CA PHE A 181 -6.53 -10.53 -12.16
C PHE A 181 -6.10 -9.06 -12.26
N LEU A 182 -4.80 -8.76 -12.12
CA LEU A 182 -4.29 -7.39 -12.25
C LEU A 182 -4.54 -6.84 -13.64
N VAL A 183 -4.27 -7.62 -14.68
CA VAL A 183 -4.48 -7.23 -16.09
C VAL A 183 -5.96 -7.04 -16.40
N LYS A 184 -6.83 -7.98 -16.02
CA LYS A 184 -8.28 -7.92 -16.26
C LYS A 184 -8.92 -6.65 -15.72
N HIS A 185 -8.45 -6.18 -14.58
CA HIS A 185 -9.02 -5.03 -13.90
C HIS A 185 -8.17 -3.76 -14.07
N ASP A 186 -7.13 -3.80 -14.91
CA ASP A 186 -6.17 -2.70 -15.10
C ASP A 186 -5.72 -2.08 -13.77
N LEU A 187 -5.22 -2.93 -12.87
CA LEU A 187 -4.79 -2.52 -11.55
C LEU A 187 -3.31 -2.14 -11.59
N ARG A 188 -3.04 -0.84 -11.49
CA ARG A 188 -1.71 -0.23 -11.53
C ARG A 188 -1.52 0.69 -10.34
N PHE A 189 -0.27 0.98 -10.01
CA PHE A 189 0.08 2.03 -9.08
C PHE A 189 -0.07 3.40 -9.75
N PRO A 190 -0.51 4.46 -9.04
CA PRO A 190 -0.40 5.81 -9.55
C PRO A 190 1.09 6.19 -9.67
N GLU A 191 1.45 6.82 -10.78
CA GLU A 191 2.83 7.24 -11.05
C GLU A 191 3.11 8.64 -10.49
N ASN A 192 4.39 8.95 -10.28
CA ASN A 192 4.85 10.28 -9.85
C ASN A 192 4.24 10.78 -8.52
N THR A 193 3.81 9.86 -7.64
CA THR A 193 3.26 10.22 -6.33
C THR A 193 3.82 9.33 -5.22
N PHE A 194 3.88 9.85 -3.99
CA PHE A 194 4.10 9.06 -2.78
C PHE A 194 2.76 8.53 -2.24
N TYR A 195 2.80 7.44 -1.47
CA TYR A 195 1.62 6.76 -0.91
C TYR A 195 0.74 6.07 -1.96
N GLU A 196 1.36 5.66 -3.04
CA GLU A 196 0.79 4.88 -4.13
C GLU A 196 0.24 3.52 -3.65
N ASP A 197 0.82 3.01 -2.57
CA ASP A 197 0.43 1.77 -1.90
C ASP A 197 -1.00 1.80 -1.38
N ALA A 198 -1.43 2.91 -0.79
CA ALA A 198 -2.79 3.08 -0.27
C ALA A 198 -3.84 3.02 -1.38
N TYR A 199 -3.52 3.54 -2.56
CA TYR A 199 -4.36 3.49 -3.76
C TYR A 199 -4.43 2.05 -4.30
N PHE A 200 -3.28 1.42 -4.55
CA PHE A 200 -3.20 0.07 -5.10
C PHE A 200 -3.88 -0.96 -4.19
N ASN A 201 -3.59 -0.92 -2.89
CA ASN A 201 -4.23 -1.78 -1.89
C ASN A 201 -5.75 -1.65 -1.88
N PHE A 202 -6.26 -0.41 -1.98
CA PHE A 202 -7.70 -0.19 -1.97
C PHE A 202 -8.35 -0.74 -3.23
N LEU A 203 -7.81 -0.45 -4.42
CA LEU A 203 -8.39 -0.91 -5.68
C LEU A 203 -8.31 -2.43 -5.83
N THR A 204 -7.19 -3.05 -5.48
CA THR A 204 -7.09 -4.52 -5.49
C THR A 204 -8.12 -5.16 -4.55
N ALA A 205 -8.31 -4.58 -3.35
CA ALA A 205 -9.36 -5.03 -2.42
C ALA A 205 -10.77 -4.87 -2.99
N MET A 206 -11.04 -3.82 -3.76
CA MET A 206 -12.36 -3.57 -4.35
C MET A 206 -12.72 -4.57 -5.45
N HIS A 207 -11.75 -5.01 -6.22
CA HIS A 207 -11.95 -5.91 -7.35
C HIS A 207 -11.79 -7.40 -7.00
N ALA A 208 -11.02 -7.74 -5.97
CA ALA A 208 -10.76 -9.13 -5.61
C ALA A 208 -12.03 -9.91 -5.27
N GLU A 209 -12.17 -11.10 -5.84
CA GLU A 209 -13.24 -12.06 -5.56
C GLU A 209 -12.76 -13.19 -4.66
N SER A 210 -11.45 -13.39 -4.57
CA SER A 210 -10.81 -14.43 -3.76
C SER A 210 -9.55 -13.91 -3.07
N LEU A 211 -9.35 -14.37 -1.84
CA LEU A 211 -8.24 -14.01 -0.99
C LEU A 211 -7.89 -15.17 -0.06
N VAL A 212 -6.62 -15.53 0.01
CA VAL A 212 -6.12 -16.58 0.89
C VAL A 212 -5.02 -16.04 1.79
N LYS A 213 -4.87 -16.64 2.97
CA LYS A 213 -3.73 -16.40 3.86
C LYS A 213 -2.87 -17.65 3.89
N ALA A 214 -1.60 -17.53 3.52
CA ALA A 214 -0.59 -18.52 3.79
C ALA A 214 -0.19 -18.47 5.27
N GLU A 215 0.12 -19.62 5.86
CA GLU A 215 0.63 -19.71 7.21
C GLU A 215 2.12 -19.39 7.22
N GLY A 216 2.55 -18.56 8.14
CA GLY A 216 3.95 -18.14 8.33
C GLY A 216 4.15 -16.64 8.20
N ARG A 217 5.39 -16.22 8.46
CA ARG A 217 5.89 -14.86 8.30
C ARG A 217 7.11 -14.93 7.41
N PHE A 218 7.11 -14.17 6.34
CA PHE A 218 8.14 -14.34 5.31
C PHE A 218 8.81 -13.05 4.87
N TYR A 219 8.23 -11.90 5.19
CA TYR A 219 8.72 -10.60 4.76
C TYR A 219 9.30 -9.84 5.95
N HIS A 220 10.52 -9.32 5.81
CA HIS A 220 11.19 -8.48 6.79
C HIS A 220 11.09 -7.03 6.33
N TYR A 221 10.17 -6.29 6.96
CA TYR A 221 10.04 -4.85 6.75
C TYR A 221 11.11 -4.14 7.59
N TYR A 222 12.21 -3.76 6.94
CA TYR A 222 13.36 -3.17 7.61
C TYR A 222 13.10 -1.74 8.05
N GLN A 223 13.32 -1.45 9.32
CA GLN A 223 13.01 -0.18 9.96
C GLN A 223 14.27 0.69 10.09
N SER A 224 14.78 1.24 8.98
CA SER A 224 15.91 2.17 9.03
C SER A 224 15.52 3.53 9.67
N GLU A 225 16.49 4.19 10.28
CA GLU A 225 16.31 5.56 10.79
C GLU A 225 16.02 6.56 9.66
N ASN A 226 16.50 6.27 8.44
CA ASN A 226 16.35 7.10 7.25
C ASN A 226 15.06 6.83 6.45
N SER A 227 14.14 5.98 6.95
CA SER A 227 12.88 5.65 6.29
C SER A 227 12.09 6.91 5.92
N THR A 228 11.56 6.96 4.71
CA THR A 228 10.74 8.07 4.20
C THR A 228 9.57 8.42 5.13
N MET A 229 8.99 7.42 5.78
CA MET A 229 7.90 7.61 6.74
C MET A 229 8.32 8.32 8.03
N ARG A 230 9.58 8.23 8.43
CA ARG A 230 10.11 8.85 9.65
C ARG A 230 10.70 10.25 9.43
N ARG A 231 10.95 10.64 8.20
CA ARG A 231 11.51 11.97 7.88
C ARG A 231 10.49 13.05 8.25
N ARG A 232 10.82 13.82 9.28
CA ARG A 232 10.05 15.03 9.64
C ARG A 232 10.43 16.18 8.74
N ASN A 233 9.53 17.15 8.60
CA ASN A 233 9.71 18.39 7.83
C ASN A 233 9.98 18.18 6.33
N ASP A 234 9.66 17.00 5.77
CA ASP A 234 9.78 16.77 4.34
C ASP A 234 8.47 17.20 3.62
N PRO A 235 8.52 18.20 2.72
CA PRO A 235 7.34 18.66 1.96
C PRO A 235 6.65 17.55 1.16
N LYS A 236 7.34 16.49 0.79
CA LYS A 236 6.79 15.31 0.11
C LYS A 236 5.67 14.64 0.92
N GLN A 237 5.67 14.80 2.24
CA GLN A 237 4.60 14.30 3.10
C GLN A 237 3.21 14.89 2.76
N TYR A 238 3.17 16.07 2.15
CA TYR A 238 1.90 16.68 1.72
C TYR A 238 1.27 16.01 0.50
N GLU A 239 1.98 15.21 -0.27
CA GLU A 239 1.39 14.45 -1.38
C GLU A 239 0.29 13.50 -0.92
N ARG A 240 0.38 13.05 0.33
CA ARG A 240 -0.65 12.25 1.01
C ARG A 240 -2.05 12.88 0.98
N LEU A 241 -2.13 14.20 0.91
CA LEU A 241 -3.39 14.94 0.90
C LEU A 241 -4.21 14.70 -0.38
N ALA A 242 -3.55 14.36 -1.49
CA ALA A 242 -4.21 14.09 -2.77
C ALA A 242 -4.82 12.68 -2.84
N ILE A 243 -4.24 11.70 -2.15
CA ILE A 243 -4.58 10.29 -2.28
C ILE A 243 -6.08 9.98 -2.00
N PRO A 244 -6.74 10.55 -0.98
CA PRO A 244 -8.17 10.30 -0.75
C PRO A 244 -9.05 10.65 -1.95
N ARG A 245 -8.75 11.78 -2.62
CA ARG A 245 -9.48 12.21 -3.82
C ARG A 245 -9.15 11.36 -5.03
N LEU A 246 -7.89 10.94 -5.18
CA LEU A 246 -7.46 10.06 -6.24
C LEU A 246 -8.22 8.72 -6.17
N ILE A 247 -8.25 8.09 -4.99
CA ILE A 247 -9.00 6.84 -4.76
C ILE A 247 -10.50 7.03 -5.05
N MET A 248 -11.11 8.09 -4.55
CA MET A 248 -12.55 8.35 -4.76
C MET A 248 -12.86 8.61 -6.24
N GLY A 249 -12.01 9.37 -6.92
CA GLY A 249 -12.12 9.66 -8.36
C GLY A 249 -12.06 8.39 -9.19
N GLU A 250 -11.10 7.53 -8.92
CA GLU A 250 -10.95 6.25 -9.59
C GLU A 250 -12.15 5.32 -9.36
N CYS A 251 -12.66 5.27 -8.12
CA CYS A 251 -13.88 4.48 -7.84
C CYS A 251 -15.10 5.00 -8.61
N LYS A 252 -15.21 6.31 -8.83
CA LYS A 252 -16.27 6.91 -9.66
C LYS A 252 -16.07 6.55 -11.12
N ALA A 253 -14.85 6.70 -11.64
CA ALA A 253 -14.51 6.38 -13.03
C ALA A 253 -14.78 4.91 -13.37
N ARG A 254 -14.51 4.00 -12.43
CA ARG A 254 -14.76 2.54 -12.58
C ARG A 254 -16.20 2.10 -12.24
N GLY A 255 -17.11 3.01 -11.90
CA GLY A 255 -18.49 2.66 -11.49
C GLY A 255 -18.59 1.93 -10.14
N LEU A 256 -17.52 1.92 -9.34
CA LEU A 256 -17.48 1.27 -8.03
C LEU A 256 -18.10 2.13 -6.92
N TYR A 257 -18.20 3.44 -7.13
CA TYR A 257 -18.61 4.37 -6.08
C TYR A 257 -20.02 4.09 -5.59
N ASP A 258 -21.00 3.93 -6.47
CA ASP A 258 -22.40 3.79 -6.08
C ASP A 258 -22.66 2.44 -5.38
N SER A 259 -22.10 1.36 -5.91
CA SER A 259 -22.24 0.02 -5.34
C SER A 259 -21.49 -0.19 -4.03
N HIS A 260 -20.41 0.57 -3.78
CA HIS A 260 -19.56 0.44 -2.59
C HIS A 260 -19.36 1.76 -1.83
N ARG A 261 -20.35 2.65 -1.93
CA ARG A 261 -20.26 4.02 -1.43
C ARG A 261 -19.75 4.13 0.00
N GLU A 262 -20.24 3.30 0.90
CA GLU A 262 -19.87 3.36 2.32
C GLU A 262 -18.39 2.98 2.55
N LEU A 263 -17.85 2.03 1.79
CA LEU A 263 -16.43 1.65 1.86
C LEU A 263 -15.53 2.76 1.32
N VAL A 264 -15.90 3.35 0.18
CA VAL A 264 -15.15 4.47 -0.44
C VAL A 264 -15.13 5.68 0.49
N LEU A 265 -16.29 6.05 1.04
CA LEU A 265 -16.40 7.17 1.99
C LEU A 265 -15.63 6.89 3.27
N ARG A 266 -15.61 5.64 3.75
CA ARG A 266 -14.84 5.25 4.92
C ARG A 266 -13.34 5.42 4.68
N LYS A 267 -12.83 4.94 3.55
CA LYS A 267 -11.40 5.11 3.20
C LYS A 267 -11.06 6.59 3.07
N TYR A 268 -11.88 7.36 2.34
CA TYR A 268 -11.71 8.79 2.17
C TYR A 268 -11.66 9.53 3.51
N MET A 269 -12.66 9.33 4.37
CA MET A 269 -12.76 10.03 5.65
C MET A 269 -11.64 9.63 6.62
N SER A 270 -11.30 8.34 6.70
CA SER A 270 -10.22 7.86 7.55
C SER A 270 -8.87 8.47 7.14
N MET A 271 -8.59 8.53 5.83
CA MET A 271 -7.37 9.18 5.33
C MET A 271 -7.36 10.67 5.59
N GLN A 272 -8.48 11.39 5.37
CA GLN A 272 -8.55 12.84 5.65
C GLN A 272 -8.36 13.14 7.14
N MET A 273 -8.92 12.34 8.02
CA MET A 273 -8.74 12.51 9.47
C MET A 273 -7.30 12.19 9.90
N SER A 274 -6.66 11.16 9.31
CA SER A 274 -5.25 10.88 9.51
C SER A 274 -4.37 12.02 8.99
N ASN A 275 -4.69 12.59 7.83
CA ASN A 275 -3.96 13.72 7.25
C ASN A 275 -4.03 14.97 8.16
N ILE A 276 -5.18 15.23 8.80
CA ILE A 276 -5.30 16.32 9.79
C ILE A 276 -4.31 16.11 10.94
N THR A 277 -4.36 14.94 11.59
CA THR A 277 -3.58 14.69 12.81
C THR A 277 -2.11 14.44 12.49
N TYR A 278 -1.81 13.46 11.66
CA TYR A 278 -0.45 13.04 11.37
C TYR A 278 0.28 14.03 10.46
N THR A 279 -0.30 14.34 9.28
CA THR A 279 0.43 15.13 8.28
C THR A 279 0.49 16.61 8.61
N CYS A 280 -0.64 17.22 9.01
CA CYS A 280 -0.70 18.67 9.20
C CYS A 280 -0.33 19.12 10.62
N LEU A 281 -0.48 18.28 11.63
CA LEU A 281 -0.21 18.66 13.03
C LEU A 281 1.08 18.09 13.58
N ASP A 282 1.42 16.81 13.27
CA ASP A 282 2.51 16.10 13.96
C ASP A 282 3.79 15.96 13.10
N GLN A 283 3.69 15.97 11.76
CA GLN A 283 4.83 15.66 10.87
C GLN A 283 5.83 16.80 10.72
N PHE A 284 5.44 18.03 11.00
CA PHE A 284 6.25 19.24 10.87
C PHE A 284 6.45 19.91 12.24
N ASP A 285 7.52 20.69 12.37
CA ASP A 285 7.82 21.43 13.62
C ASP A 285 6.73 22.45 13.96
N ALA A 286 6.03 22.94 12.95
CA ALA A 286 4.85 23.78 13.14
C ALA A 286 3.64 23.21 12.39
N PRO A 287 2.47 23.15 13.06
CA PRO A 287 1.22 22.76 12.40
C PRO A 287 0.88 23.61 11.18
N ASP A 288 0.53 22.98 10.05
CA ASP A 288 0.23 23.66 8.80
C ASP A 288 -1.26 24.01 8.69
N ARG A 289 -1.56 25.29 8.97
CA ARG A 289 -2.91 25.82 8.91
C ARG A 289 -3.48 25.91 7.49
N GLU A 290 -2.64 26.15 6.49
CA GLU A 290 -3.10 26.24 5.11
C GLU A 290 -3.53 24.86 4.61
N LYS A 291 -2.75 23.84 4.87
CA LYS A 291 -3.08 22.45 4.52
C LYS A 291 -4.34 21.95 5.24
N LEU A 292 -4.54 22.32 6.50
CA LEU A 292 -5.79 22.08 7.21
C LEU A 292 -6.99 22.76 6.51
N GLY A 293 -6.79 23.97 5.98
CA GLY A 293 -7.78 24.68 5.17
C GLY A 293 -8.12 23.93 3.88
N GLN A 294 -7.11 23.42 3.17
CA GLN A 294 -7.29 22.60 1.97
C GLN A 294 -8.11 21.34 2.24
N ILE A 295 -7.80 20.62 3.35
CA ILE A 295 -8.58 19.44 3.78
C ILE A 295 -10.03 19.81 4.09
N LYS A 296 -10.26 20.92 4.79
CA LYS A 296 -11.61 21.42 5.10
C LYS A 296 -12.44 21.66 3.84
N GLU A 297 -11.87 22.35 2.85
CA GLU A 297 -12.59 22.61 1.60
C GLU A 297 -12.79 21.32 0.78
N ALA A 298 -11.82 20.40 0.80
CA ALA A 298 -11.96 19.08 0.18
C ALA A 298 -13.15 18.30 0.78
N ILE A 299 -13.26 18.24 2.11
CA ILE A 299 -14.36 17.52 2.78
C ILE A 299 -15.71 18.21 2.53
N LYS A 300 -15.78 19.54 2.49
CA LYS A 300 -17.02 20.27 2.15
C LYS A 300 -17.51 19.94 0.75
N ALA A 301 -16.59 19.87 -0.22
CA ALA A 301 -16.92 19.58 -1.61
C ALA A 301 -17.34 18.12 -1.80
N ASP A 302 -16.54 17.18 -1.25
CA ASP A 302 -16.69 15.76 -1.54
C ASP A 302 -17.67 15.05 -0.59
N CYS A 303 -17.78 15.52 0.66
CA CYS A 303 -18.55 14.89 1.74
C CYS A 303 -19.30 15.92 2.61
N PRO A 304 -20.16 16.78 2.07
CA PRO A 304 -20.79 17.88 2.84
C PRO A 304 -21.59 17.39 4.06
N LYS A 305 -22.15 16.18 3.98
CA LYS A 305 -22.93 15.55 5.05
C LYS A 305 -22.09 14.55 5.87
N TYR A 306 -20.77 14.75 5.98
CA TYR A 306 -19.82 13.79 6.58
C TYR A 306 -20.25 13.23 7.94
N ARG A 307 -20.94 14.03 8.79
CA ARG A 307 -21.42 13.58 10.11
C ARG A 307 -22.49 12.48 10.06
N GLN A 308 -23.19 12.34 8.93
CA GLN A 308 -24.24 11.34 8.75
C GLN A 308 -23.68 9.98 8.37
N TYR A 309 -22.49 9.95 7.76
CA TYR A 309 -21.88 8.71 7.28
C TYR A 309 -21.39 7.82 8.45
N ARG A 310 -21.58 6.52 8.30
CA ARG A 310 -21.05 5.51 9.24
C ARG A 310 -19.55 5.67 9.39
N ALA A 311 -18.84 5.95 8.30
CA ALA A 311 -17.42 6.25 8.25
C ALA A 311 -16.97 7.21 9.35
N TYR A 312 -17.66 8.35 9.53
CA TYR A 312 -17.37 9.29 10.61
C TYR A 312 -17.72 8.77 12.00
N LYS A 313 -18.88 8.08 12.11
CA LYS A 313 -19.41 7.64 13.42
C LYS A 313 -18.57 6.55 14.08
N THR A 314 -17.89 5.72 13.28
CA THR A 314 -17.08 4.60 13.75
C THR A 314 -15.64 4.98 14.10
N GLU A 315 -15.19 6.16 13.71
CA GLU A 315 -13.84 6.63 14.00
C GLU A 315 -13.65 6.98 15.49
N SER A 316 -12.39 7.02 15.91
CA SER A 316 -12.02 7.36 17.29
C SER A 316 -12.53 8.76 17.68
N LEU A 317 -12.80 8.95 18.97
CA LEU A 317 -13.25 10.24 19.48
C LEU A 317 -12.24 11.35 19.17
N ARG A 318 -10.94 11.05 19.30
CA ARG A 318 -9.84 11.98 18.99
C ARG A 318 -9.94 12.49 17.56
N LEU A 319 -9.99 11.58 16.58
CA LEU A 319 -10.07 11.96 15.15
C LEU A 319 -11.33 12.77 14.84
N ARG A 320 -12.48 12.40 15.43
CA ARG A 320 -13.73 13.16 15.27
C ARG A 320 -13.67 14.57 15.85
N ILE A 321 -12.97 14.75 16.97
CA ILE A 321 -12.75 16.07 17.57
C ILE A 321 -11.89 16.92 16.65
N TYR A 322 -10.72 16.41 16.23
CA TYR A 322 -9.84 17.16 15.32
C TYR A 322 -10.52 17.52 14.01
N LEU A 323 -11.30 16.61 13.43
CA LEU A 323 -12.08 16.91 12.23
C LEU A 323 -13.09 18.04 12.50
N ARG A 324 -13.84 17.99 13.61
CA ARG A 324 -14.82 19.06 13.94
C ARG A 324 -14.16 20.42 14.13
N LEU A 325 -13.01 20.43 14.83
CA LEU A 325 -12.24 21.66 15.01
C LEU A 325 -11.76 22.22 13.66
N THR A 326 -11.23 21.35 12.78
CA THR A 326 -10.78 21.75 11.45
C THR A 326 -11.93 22.28 10.60
N MET A 327 -13.08 21.63 10.62
CA MET A 327 -14.28 22.06 9.90
C MET A 327 -14.84 23.38 10.44
N LEU A 328 -14.69 23.67 11.72
CA LEU A 328 -15.03 24.94 12.32
C LEU A 328 -13.99 26.00 11.96
N SER A 329 -12.75 25.79 12.33
CA SER A 329 -11.64 26.71 12.08
C SER A 329 -10.28 25.98 12.12
N PRO A 330 -9.48 25.98 11.04
CA PRO A 330 -8.10 25.50 11.06
C PRO A 330 -7.24 26.18 12.14
N ARG A 331 -7.48 27.48 12.44
CA ARG A 331 -6.79 28.20 13.52
C ARG A 331 -7.08 27.57 14.88
N LEU A 332 -8.34 27.23 15.14
CA LEU A 332 -8.75 26.61 16.39
C LEU A 332 -8.14 25.21 16.54
N THR A 333 -8.03 24.45 15.46
CA THR A 333 -7.36 23.14 15.45
C THR A 333 -5.91 23.26 15.89
N VAL A 334 -5.17 24.21 15.32
CA VAL A 334 -3.77 24.45 15.68
C VAL A 334 -3.64 24.94 17.13
N LEU A 335 -4.51 25.84 17.56
CA LEU A 335 -4.49 26.36 18.94
C LEU A 335 -4.70 25.24 19.97
N VAL A 336 -5.70 24.40 19.75
CA VAL A 336 -6.00 23.26 20.64
C VAL A 336 -4.87 22.23 20.64
N HIS A 337 -4.27 21.97 19.48
CA HIS A 337 -3.14 21.05 19.36
C HIS A 337 -1.90 21.54 20.16
N LYS A 338 -1.59 22.84 20.09
CA LYS A 338 -0.45 23.45 20.81
C LYS A 338 -0.66 23.58 22.31
N ALA A 339 -1.88 23.59 22.79
CA ALA A 339 -2.19 23.85 24.20
C ALA A 339 -1.98 22.64 25.12
N ASP A 340 -1.44 21.49 24.63
CA ASP A 340 -1.25 20.23 25.36
C ASP A 340 -2.48 19.72 26.16
N GLY A 341 -3.51 20.56 26.30
CA GLY A 341 -4.73 20.29 27.05
C GLY A 341 -5.70 19.32 26.39
N LEU A 342 -5.42 18.88 25.15
CA LEU A 342 -6.35 17.97 24.46
C LEU A 342 -6.31 16.56 25.06
N VAL A 343 -5.16 16.13 25.57
CA VAL A 343 -5.03 14.82 26.22
C VAL A 343 -5.83 14.82 27.52
N GLU A 344 -5.70 15.86 28.34
CA GLU A 344 -6.50 16.01 29.57
C GLU A 344 -8.01 16.18 29.29
N LEU A 345 -8.36 17.00 28.33
CA LEU A 345 -9.77 17.18 27.93
C LEU A 345 -10.38 15.86 27.40
N MET A 346 -9.61 15.09 26.65
CA MET A 346 -10.05 13.79 26.15
C MET A 346 -10.21 12.75 27.23
N GLU A 347 -9.33 12.70 28.21
CA GLU A 347 -9.48 11.81 29.37
C GLU A 347 -10.70 12.15 30.20
N VAL A 348 -10.94 13.45 30.44
CA VAL A 348 -12.12 13.93 31.15
C VAL A 348 -13.41 13.60 30.41
N LEU A 349 -13.46 13.82 29.08
CA LEU A 349 -14.63 13.50 28.26
C LEU A 349 -14.86 11.98 28.14
N ALA A 350 -13.81 11.18 28.02
CA ALA A 350 -13.91 9.73 28.01
C ALA A 350 -14.43 9.16 29.33
N LYS A 351 -13.96 9.71 30.48
CA LYS A 351 -14.48 9.38 31.81
C LYS A 351 -15.98 9.78 31.96
N LYS A 352 -16.39 10.95 31.45
CA LYS A 352 -17.80 11.37 31.48
C LYS A 352 -18.70 10.51 30.61
N LEU A 353 -18.25 10.08 29.42
CA LEU A 353 -19.02 9.21 28.54
C LEU A 353 -19.17 7.78 29.10
N LYS A 354 -18.13 7.25 29.74
CA LYS A 354 -18.22 5.94 30.45
C LYS A 354 -19.21 5.98 31.62
N ARG A 355 -19.32 7.12 32.34
CA ARG A 355 -20.29 7.30 33.42
C ARG A 355 -21.75 7.43 32.93
N ARG A 356 -21.98 8.02 31.73
CA ARG A 356 -23.32 8.10 31.11
C ARG A 356 -23.83 6.79 30.52
N LYS A 357 -22.96 5.84 30.17
CA LYS A 357 -23.33 4.50 29.71
C LYS A 357 -23.61 3.51 30.82
N LYS A 358 -23.30 3.86 32.09
CA LYS A 358 -23.59 3.06 33.27
C LYS A 358 -24.84 3.53 34.04
N ARG A 359 -25.48 4.57 33.57
CA ARG A 359 -26.82 5.01 33.98
C ARG A 359 -27.80 4.76 32.82
#